data_314285cf06d7c553aec493a6a4078666
#
_entry.id   314285cf06d7c553aec493a6a4078666
#
_cell.length_a   1.000
_cell.length_b   1.000
_cell.length_c   1.000
_cell.angle_alpha   90.00
_cell.angle_beta   90.00
_cell.angle_gamma   90.00
#
_symmetry.space_group_name_H-M   'P 1'
#
loop_
_entity.id
_entity.type
_entity.pdbx_description
1 polymer ?
#
loop_
_entity_poly.entity_id
_entity_poly.type
_entity_poly.pdbx_seq_one_letter_code
_entity_poly.pdbx_strand_id
1 'polypeptide(L)'
;DLKRNHDFKEYKAINEEMLRKTDADYAPWTVINAAKKKEAKVAVYQAVIQAMEEAVARKELEEKGSLEKKTEMKRETAESILAETDLSKSMPKEVYEERLKALQKKMEHLHGELYRRRIPVVLGFEGWDAGGKGGAIKRLTSHMDPRGYVVNPTASPSDTEKAHHY
;
A
#
# COMPACT_ATOMS: atom_id res chain seq x y z
N ASP A 1 6.83 -20.21 -13.87
CA ASP A 1 7.62 -19.28 -13.02
C ASP A 1 9.07 -19.13 -13.46
N LEU A 2 9.72 -20.14 -14.04
CA LEU A 2 11.07 -20.01 -14.64
C LEU A 2 11.08 -19.07 -15.86
N LYS A 3 10.01 -19.01 -16.66
CA LYS A 3 9.88 -18.05 -17.77
C LYS A 3 9.84 -16.60 -17.28
N ARG A 4 9.14 -16.33 -16.17
CA ARG A 4 9.06 -14.98 -15.57
C ARG A 4 10.39 -14.49 -15.00
N ASN A 5 11.27 -15.38 -14.56
CA ASN A 5 12.61 -15.01 -14.11
C ASN A 5 13.54 -14.55 -15.25
N HIS A 6 13.26 -14.97 -16.49
CA HIS A 6 14.04 -14.54 -17.66
C HIS A 6 13.84 -13.06 -17.97
N ASP A 7 12.64 -12.54 -17.71
CA ASP A 7 12.25 -11.17 -18.05
C ASP A 7 12.35 -10.21 -16.86
N PHE A 8 13.03 -10.63 -15.77
CA PHE A 8 13.12 -9.86 -14.53
C PHE A 8 13.61 -8.43 -14.72
N LYS A 9 14.61 -8.21 -15.58
CA LYS A 9 15.17 -6.88 -15.84
C LYS A 9 14.14 -5.96 -16.52
N GLU A 10 13.37 -6.48 -17.46
CA GLU A 10 12.34 -5.74 -18.17
C GLU A 10 11.17 -5.38 -17.23
N TYR A 11 10.68 -6.36 -16.48
CA TYR A 11 9.64 -6.11 -15.46
C TYR A 11 10.09 -5.12 -14.39
N LYS A 12 11.35 -5.19 -13.94
CA LYS A 12 11.89 -4.23 -13.00
C LYS A 12 11.88 -2.82 -13.56
N ALA A 13 12.33 -2.65 -14.80
CA ALA A 13 12.34 -1.34 -15.47
C ALA A 13 10.92 -0.76 -15.65
N ILE A 14 9.96 -1.59 -16.04
CA ILE A 14 8.55 -1.18 -16.16
C ILE A 14 7.98 -0.75 -14.81
N ASN A 15 8.23 -1.52 -13.75
CA ASN A 15 7.76 -1.17 -12.41
C ASN A 15 8.39 0.14 -11.89
N GLU A 16 9.70 0.33 -12.12
CA GLU A 16 10.38 1.58 -11.76
C GLU A 16 9.81 2.78 -12.52
N GLU A 17 9.53 2.60 -13.80
CA GLU A 17 8.89 3.64 -14.62
C GLU A 17 7.46 3.94 -14.12
N MET A 18 6.69 2.92 -13.78
CA MET A 18 5.35 3.08 -13.20
C MET A 18 5.43 3.86 -11.89
N LEU A 19 6.26 3.44 -10.94
CA LEU A 19 6.45 4.15 -9.68
C LEU A 19 6.80 5.62 -9.92
N ARG A 20 7.80 5.89 -10.74
CA ARG A 20 8.26 7.25 -11.04
C ARG A 20 7.19 8.13 -11.70
N LYS A 21 6.36 7.56 -12.61
CA LYS A 21 5.35 8.31 -13.36
C LYS A 21 4.05 8.53 -12.58
N THR A 22 3.76 7.68 -11.60
CA THR A 22 2.47 7.69 -10.90
C THR A 22 2.59 8.04 -9.41
N ASP A 23 3.79 8.31 -8.92
CA ASP A 23 3.98 8.83 -7.56
C ASP A 23 3.47 10.27 -7.46
N ALA A 24 2.60 10.53 -6.49
CA ALA A 24 1.99 11.84 -6.29
C ALA A 24 1.73 12.10 -4.81
N ASP A 25 1.75 13.37 -4.39
CA ASP A 25 1.53 13.74 -3.00
C ASP A 25 0.17 13.31 -2.45
N TYR A 26 -0.84 13.22 -3.31
CA TYR A 26 -2.18 12.74 -2.93
C TYR A 26 -2.34 11.21 -3.01
N ALA A 27 -1.40 10.52 -3.66
CA ALA A 27 -1.39 9.06 -3.83
C ALA A 27 0.06 8.54 -3.86
N PRO A 28 0.81 8.62 -2.75
CA PRO A 28 2.21 8.24 -2.70
C PRO A 28 2.37 6.71 -2.75
N TRP A 29 3.42 6.26 -3.44
CA TRP A 29 3.84 4.88 -3.40
C TRP A 29 4.64 4.57 -2.13
N THR A 30 4.34 3.46 -1.50
CA THR A 30 5.15 2.89 -0.41
C THR A 30 5.72 1.55 -0.85
N VAL A 31 7.03 1.48 -1.05
CA VAL A 31 7.70 0.24 -1.44
C VAL A 31 7.98 -0.61 -0.21
N ILE A 32 7.49 -1.85 -0.22
CA ILE A 32 7.62 -2.78 0.90
C ILE A 32 8.40 -4.02 0.47
N ASN A 33 9.48 -4.31 1.18
CA ASN A 33 10.24 -5.54 1.00
C ASN A 33 9.42 -6.77 1.44
N ALA A 34 9.05 -7.61 0.48
CA ALA A 34 8.26 -8.83 0.73
C ALA A 34 9.10 -10.11 0.91
N ALA A 35 10.43 -10.04 0.89
CA ALA A 35 11.31 -11.20 1.01
C ALA A 35 11.10 -11.96 2.33
N LYS A 36 10.81 -11.24 3.41
CA LYS A 36 10.54 -11.83 4.71
C LYS A 36 9.12 -11.52 5.19
N LYS A 37 8.29 -12.56 5.26
CA LYS A 37 6.84 -12.46 5.50
C LYS A 37 6.43 -11.72 6.77
N LYS A 38 7.22 -11.78 7.85
CA LYS A 38 6.89 -11.13 9.13
C LYS A 38 7.10 -9.62 9.03
N GLU A 39 8.24 -9.22 8.51
CA GLU A 39 8.62 -7.83 8.31
C GLU A 39 7.67 -7.14 7.31
N ALA A 40 7.37 -7.81 6.19
CA ALA A 40 6.43 -7.30 5.20
C ALA A 40 5.05 -7.02 5.79
N LYS A 41 4.53 -7.91 6.65
CA LYS A 41 3.23 -7.71 7.31
C LYS A 41 3.24 -6.50 8.23
N VAL A 42 4.28 -6.37 9.07
CA VAL A 42 4.42 -5.22 9.96
C VAL A 42 4.51 -3.93 9.15
N ALA A 43 5.33 -3.92 8.09
CA ALA A 43 5.50 -2.77 7.21
C ALA A 43 4.19 -2.36 6.50
N VAL A 44 3.40 -3.35 6.01
CA VAL A 44 2.07 -3.07 5.44
C VAL A 44 1.15 -2.41 6.46
N TYR A 45 1.05 -2.95 7.69
CA TYR A 45 0.23 -2.33 8.73
C TYR A 45 0.68 -0.91 9.05
N GLN A 46 1.99 -0.69 9.18
CA GLN A 46 2.53 0.64 9.47
C GLN A 46 2.20 1.64 8.36
N ALA A 47 2.40 1.26 7.08
CA ALA A 47 2.09 2.12 5.95
C ALA A 47 0.59 2.47 5.88
N VAL A 48 -0.29 1.49 6.08
CA VAL A 48 -1.74 1.70 6.06
C VAL A 48 -2.19 2.57 7.24
N ILE A 49 -1.68 2.31 8.45
CA ILE A 49 -1.99 3.12 9.64
C ILE A 49 -1.54 4.56 9.41
N GLN A 50 -0.34 4.78 8.88
CA GLN A 50 0.15 6.12 8.57
C GLN A 50 -0.76 6.83 7.58
N ALA A 51 -1.15 6.18 6.47
CA ALA A 51 -2.07 6.74 5.49
C ALA A 51 -3.44 7.11 6.10
N MET A 52 -3.94 6.28 7.02
CA MET A 52 -5.20 6.57 7.73
C MET A 52 -5.06 7.76 8.70
N GLU A 53 -3.96 7.84 9.44
CA GLU A 53 -3.69 8.97 10.35
C GLU A 53 -3.56 10.28 9.58
N GLU A 54 -2.85 10.26 8.45
CA GLU A 54 -2.72 11.41 7.55
C GLU A 54 -4.07 11.83 6.96
N ALA A 55 -4.94 10.87 6.60
CA ALA A 55 -6.28 11.16 6.11
C ALA A 55 -7.16 11.83 7.19
N VAL A 56 -7.09 11.36 8.44
CA VAL A 56 -7.79 11.98 9.57
C VAL A 56 -7.27 13.38 9.82
N ALA A 57 -5.94 13.57 9.92
CA ALA A 57 -5.32 14.86 10.14
C ALA A 57 -5.64 15.87 9.02
N ARG A 58 -5.62 15.43 7.77
CA ARG A 58 -6.01 16.26 6.61
C ARG A 58 -7.45 16.74 6.74
N LYS A 59 -8.36 15.85 7.12
CA LYS A 59 -9.76 16.19 7.31
C LYS A 59 -9.96 17.23 8.42
N GLU A 60 -9.22 17.11 9.51
CA GLU A 60 -9.25 18.10 10.60
C GLU A 60 -8.75 19.48 10.17
N LEU A 61 -7.72 19.52 9.31
CA LEU A 61 -7.21 20.77 8.75
C LEU A 61 -8.19 21.40 7.75
N GLU A 62 -8.85 20.59 6.92
CA GLU A 62 -9.93 21.06 6.03
C GLU A 62 -11.09 21.67 6.81
N GLU A 63 -11.54 21.01 7.87
CA GLU A 63 -12.62 21.50 8.76
C GLU A 63 -12.25 22.81 9.46
N LYS A 64 -10.96 23.03 9.73
CA LYS A 64 -10.44 24.30 10.30
C LYS A 64 -10.18 25.39 9.25
N GLY A 65 -10.44 25.13 7.98
CA GLY A 65 -10.24 26.09 6.89
C GLY A 65 -8.77 26.40 6.55
N SER A 66 -7.83 25.52 6.94
CA SER A 66 -6.38 25.75 6.86
C SER A 66 -5.69 25.11 5.65
N LEU A 67 -6.41 24.47 4.72
CA LEU A 67 -5.80 23.74 3.61
C LEU A 67 -6.13 24.37 2.25
N GLU A 68 -5.10 24.89 1.57
CA GLU A 68 -5.12 25.05 0.12
C GLU A 68 -4.87 23.70 -0.56
N LYS A 69 -5.70 23.36 -1.56
CA LYS A 69 -5.53 22.14 -2.36
C LYS A 69 -4.29 22.27 -3.24
N LYS A 70 -3.15 21.77 -2.79
CA LYS A 70 -1.99 21.56 -3.66
C LYS A 70 -2.05 20.17 -4.27
N THR A 71 -2.29 20.10 -5.57
CA THR A 71 -2.20 18.87 -6.38
C THR A 71 -0.95 18.97 -7.25
N GLU A 72 0.21 18.68 -6.70
CA GLU A 72 1.45 18.62 -7.47
C GLU A 72 1.92 17.17 -7.61
N MET A 73 2.21 16.76 -8.85
CA MET A 73 2.88 15.49 -9.11
C MET A 73 4.38 15.65 -8.84
N LYS A 74 4.94 14.84 -7.95
CA LYS A 74 6.39 14.78 -7.76
C LYS A 74 7.05 14.25 -9.03
N ARG A 75 7.88 15.08 -9.66
CA ARG A 75 8.74 14.70 -10.78
C ARG A 75 10.18 14.69 -10.32
N GLU A 76 10.56 13.78 -9.46
CA GLU A 76 11.96 13.57 -9.14
C GLU A 76 12.53 12.40 -9.93
N THR A 77 13.72 12.60 -10.50
CA THR A 77 14.56 11.55 -11.07
C THR A 77 15.16 10.73 -9.93
N ALA A 78 14.40 9.80 -9.39
CA ALA A 78 14.89 8.92 -8.34
C ALA A 78 15.81 7.84 -8.93
N GLU A 79 16.97 7.65 -8.31
CA GLU A 79 17.71 6.39 -8.39
C GLU A 79 16.78 5.24 -8.00
N SER A 80 17.05 4.02 -8.49
CA SER A 80 16.18 2.86 -8.36
C SER A 80 15.70 2.64 -6.92
N ILE A 81 14.48 3.05 -6.58
CA ILE A 81 13.83 2.82 -5.28
C ILE A 81 13.88 1.33 -4.88
N LEU A 82 13.79 0.44 -5.88
CA LEU A 82 13.83 -1.01 -5.67
C LEU A 82 15.24 -1.53 -5.35
N ALA A 83 16.31 -0.83 -5.79
CA ALA A 83 17.69 -1.21 -5.50
C ALA A 83 18.12 -0.85 -4.07
N GLU A 84 17.51 0.17 -3.47
CA GLU A 84 17.82 0.62 -2.10
C GLU A 84 17.11 -0.23 -1.03
N THR A 85 16.26 -1.17 -1.44
CA THR A 85 15.48 -1.99 -0.50
C THR A 85 16.38 -2.96 0.25
N ASP A 86 16.52 -2.78 1.57
CA ASP A 86 17.31 -3.65 2.45
C ASP A 86 16.66 -5.02 2.63
N LEU A 87 17.25 -6.05 2.05
CA LEU A 87 16.79 -7.44 2.12
C LEU A 87 17.28 -8.20 3.37
N SER A 88 18.15 -7.60 4.18
CA SER A 88 18.75 -8.25 5.35
C SER A 88 17.88 -8.21 6.60
N LYS A 89 16.96 -7.26 6.70
CA LYS A 89 16.09 -7.08 7.87
C LYS A 89 15.35 -8.36 8.26
N SER A 90 15.43 -8.73 9.53
CA SER A 90 14.70 -9.87 10.09
C SER A 90 14.12 -9.54 11.46
N MET A 91 12.97 -10.13 11.79
CA MET A 91 12.26 -9.87 13.04
C MET A 91 12.04 -11.18 13.82
N PRO A 92 12.43 -11.25 15.12
CA PRO A 92 12.10 -12.36 15.99
C PRO A 92 10.58 -12.58 16.08
N LYS A 93 10.17 -13.82 16.36
CA LYS A 93 8.74 -14.18 16.38
C LYS A 93 7.98 -13.43 17.46
N GLU A 94 8.54 -13.31 18.64
CA GLU A 94 7.94 -12.68 19.81
C GLU A 94 7.70 -11.18 19.56
N VAL A 95 8.71 -10.49 19.03
CA VAL A 95 8.62 -9.07 18.65
C VAL A 95 7.58 -8.86 17.54
N TYR A 96 7.50 -9.79 16.58
CA TYR A 96 6.47 -9.73 15.53
C TYR A 96 5.07 -9.85 16.11
N GLU A 97 4.81 -10.81 16.99
CA GLU A 97 3.49 -11.06 17.57
C GLU A 97 3.01 -9.87 18.43
N GLU A 98 3.89 -9.31 19.23
CA GLU A 98 3.61 -8.11 20.02
C GLU A 98 3.27 -6.90 19.14
N ARG A 99 4.13 -6.60 18.18
CA ARG A 99 3.91 -5.48 17.24
C ARG A 99 2.65 -5.66 16.43
N LEU A 100 2.40 -6.86 15.89
CA LEU A 100 1.21 -7.15 15.12
C LEU A 100 -0.06 -6.89 15.92
N LYS A 101 -0.12 -7.36 17.16
CA LYS A 101 -1.28 -7.17 18.06
C LYS A 101 -1.54 -5.68 18.34
N ALA A 102 -0.49 -4.92 18.60
CA ALA A 102 -0.61 -3.46 18.82
C ALA A 102 -1.11 -2.74 17.57
N LEU A 103 -0.56 -3.08 16.40
CA LEU A 103 -0.96 -2.49 15.12
C LEU A 103 -2.40 -2.85 14.73
N GLN A 104 -2.83 -4.08 14.99
CA GLN A 104 -4.21 -4.51 14.75
C GLN A 104 -5.21 -3.72 15.57
N LYS A 105 -4.93 -3.51 16.87
CA LYS A 105 -5.77 -2.69 17.74
C LYS A 105 -5.84 -1.24 17.28
N LYS A 106 -4.71 -0.67 16.86
CA LYS A 106 -4.65 0.70 16.31
C LYS A 106 -5.45 0.80 15.01
N MET A 107 -5.33 -0.19 14.13
CA MET A 107 -6.08 -0.28 12.87
C MET A 107 -7.59 -0.32 13.10
N GLU A 108 -8.05 -1.15 14.02
CA GLU A 108 -9.48 -1.24 14.39
C GLU A 108 -10.03 0.11 14.84
N HIS A 109 -9.28 0.81 15.69
CA HIS A 109 -9.67 2.15 16.16
C HIS A 109 -9.76 3.17 15.02
N LEU A 110 -8.71 3.28 14.22
CA LEU A 110 -8.65 4.21 13.09
C LEU A 110 -9.71 3.91 12.03
N HIS A 111 -9.93 2.64 11.70
CA HIS A 111 -10.98 2.24 10.78
C HIS A 111 -12.36 2.69 11.26
N GLY A 112 -12.65 2.52 12.56
CA GLY A 112 -13.89 3.00 13.18
C GLY A 112 -14.02 4.52 13.12
N GLU A 113 -12.93 5.26 13.26
CA GLU A 113 -12.92 6.71 13.15
C GLU A 113 -13.17 7.19 11.72
N LEU A 114 -12.47 6.62 10.74
CA LEU A 114 -12.68 6.90 9.32
C LEU A 114 -14.14 6.64 8.89
N TYR A 115 -14.71 5.52 9.34
CA TYR A 115 -16.10 5.17 9.05
C TYR A 115 -17.09 6.19 9.62
N ARG A 116 -16.93 6.58 10.89
CA ARG A 116 -17.81 7.58 11.55
C ARG A 116 -17.70 8.97 10.91
N ARG A 117 -16.48 9.37 10.54
CA ARG A 117 -16.21 10.67 9.92
C ARG A 117 -16.43 10.69 8.41
N ARG A 118 -16.78 9.54 7.82
CA ARG A 118 -16.98 9.36 6.37
C ARG A 118 -15.79 9.84 5.54
N ILE A 119 -14.58 9.47 6.00
CA ILE A 119 -13.34 9.76 5.30
C ILE A 119 -13.03 8.56 4.38
N PRO A 120 -13.08 8.73 3.04
CA PRO A 120 -12.71 7.66 2.12
C PRO A 120 -11.20 7.47 2.09
N VAL A 121 -10.76 6.20 2.13
CA VAL A 121 -9.37 5.81 1.94
C VAL A 121 -9.31 4.74 0.87
N VAL A 122 -8.48 4.92 -0.15
CA VAL A 122 -8.24 3.93 -1.21
C VAL A 122 -6.80 3.43 -1.10
N LEU A 123 -6.64 2.12 -1.02
CA LEU A 123 -5.34 1.47 -0.92
C LEU A 123 -5.14 0.56 -2.13
N GLY A 124 -4.15 0.88 -2.96
CA GLY A 124 -3.71 0.02 -4.05
C GLY A 124 -2.58 -0.91 -3.60
N PHE A 125 -2.71 -2.21 -3.89
CA PHE A 125 -1.66 -3.20 -3.62
C PHE A 125 -1.15 -3.74 -4.95
N GLU A 126 0.10 -3.45 -5.26
CA GLU A 126 0.79 -3.94 -6.46
C GLU A 126 1.99 -4.81 -6.08
N GLY A 127 2.43 -5.67 -6.96
CA GLY A 127 3.62 -6.50 -6.76
C GLY A 127 3.53 -7.83 -7.49
N TRP A 128 4.62 -8.58 -7.47
CA TRP A 128 4.78 -9.86 -8.14
C TRP A 128 3.73 -10.89 -7.72
N ASP A 129 3.46 -11.83 -8.65
CA ASP A 129 2.69 -13.02 -8.31
C ASP A 129 3.38 -13.80 -7.18
N ALA A 130 2.56 -14.35 -6.26
CA ALA A 130 3.04 -14.96 -5.02
C ALA A 130 3.82 -14.03 -4.05
N GLY A 131 3.91 -12.72 -4.29
CA GLY A 131 4.56 -11.74 -3.41
C GLY A 131 3.86 -11.50 -2.07
N GLY A 132 2.76 -12.19 -1.79
CA GLY A 132 2.08 -12.14 -0.49
C GLY A 132 0.99 -11.07 -0.36
N LYS A 133 0.62 -10.36 -1.43
CA LYS A 133 -0.43 -9.32 -1.45
C LYS A 133 -1.73 -9.78 -0.80
N GLY A 134 -2.32 -10.88 -1.28
CA GLY A 134 -3.57 -11.42 -0.75
C GLY A 134 -3.49 -11.80 0.73
N GLY A 135 -2.35 -12.35 1.16
CA GLY A 135 -2.10 -12.65 2.56
C GLY A 135 -1.98 -11.42 3.45
N ALA A 136 -1.43 -10.33 2.95
CA ALA A 136 -1.35 -9.04 3.64
C ALA A 136 -2.74 -8.41 3.76
N ILE A 137 -3.48 -8.31 2.65
CA ILE A 137 -4.86 -7.77 2.61
C ILE A 137 -5.76 -8.55 3.57
N LYS A 138 -5.76 -9.90 3.53
CA LYS A 138 -6.55 -10.73 4.43
C LYS A 138 -6.28 -10.45 5.91
N ARG A 139 -5.01 -10.26 6.28
CA ARG A 139 -4.66 -9.94 7.68
C ARG A 139 -5.06 -8.53 8.06
N LEU A 140 -4.84 -7.57 7.17
CA LEU A 140 -5.24 -6.18 7.36
C LEU A 140 -6.74 -6.08 7.64
N THR A 141 -7.55 -6.70 6.79
CA THR A 141 -9.02 -6.64 6.89
C THR A 141 -9.61 -7.51 8.01
N SER A 142 -8.85 -8.47 8.56
CA SER A 142 -9.35 -9.38 9.61
C SER A 142 -9.76 -8.70 10.92
N HIS A 143 -9.31 -7.46 11.14
CA HIS A 143 -9.63 -6.65 12.33
C HIS A 143 -10.41 -5.37 11.96
N MET A 144 -10.98 -5.32 10.78
CA MET A 144 -11.81 -4.21 10.31
C MET A 144 -13.27 -4.64 10.27
N ASP A 145 -14.19 -3.72 10.53
CA ASP A 145 -15.61 -3.98 10.34
C ASP A 145 -15.91 -4.19 8.84
N PRO A 146 -16.47 -5.34 8.44
CA PRO A 146 -16.71 -5.64 7.02
C PRO A 146 -17.70 -4.67 6.34
N ARG A 147 -18.46 -3.91 7.10
CA ARG A 147 -19.36 -2.86 6.57
C ARG A 147 -18.60 -1.61 6.13
N GLY A 148 -17.38 -1.43 6.60
CA GLY A 148 -16.56 -0.23 6.38
C GLY A 148 -15.49 -0.38 5.31
N TYR A 149 -15.39 -1.50 4.60
CA TYR A 149 -14.42 -1.66 3.51
C TYR A 149 -14.95 -2.56 2.39
N VAL A 150 -14.34 -2.41 1.22
CA VAL A 150 -14.57 -3.29 0.06
C VAL A 150 -13.20 -3.70 -0.49
N VAL A 151 -13.05 -4.97 -0.85
CA VAL A 151 -11.87 -5.46 -1.57
C VAL A 151 -12.24 -5.68 -3.02
N ASN A 152 -11.57 -4.94 -3.92
CA ASN A 152 -11.77 -5.04 -5.37
C ASN A 152 -10.55 -5.74 -5.99
N PRO A 153 -10.58 -7.05 -6.25
CA PRO A 153 -9.50 -7.73 -6.94
C PRO A 153 -9.52 -7.35 -8.43
N THR A 154 -8.36 -6.97 -8.96
CA THR A 154 -8.17 -6.80 -10.40
C THR A 154 -7.65 -8.12 -10.98
N ALA A 155 -8.32 -8.62 -12.01
CA ALA A 155 -7.90 -9.77 -12.78
C ALA A 155 -7.16 -9.34 -14.06
N SER A 156 -6.65 -10.30 -14.83
CA SER A 156 -6.18 -10.03 -16.19
C SER A 156 -7.30 -9.40 -17.01
N PRO A 157 -7.01 -8.39 -17.85
CA PRO A 157 -8.03 -7.72 -18.63
C PRO A 157 -8.75 -8.69 -19.57
N SER A 158 -10.06 -8.53 -19.68
CA SER A 158 -10.91 -9.22 -20.66
C SER A 158 -10.53 -8.79 -22.09
N ASP A 159 -10.99 -9.53 -23.08
CA ASP A 159 -10.70 -9.19 -24.49
C ASP A 159 -11.37 -7.85 -24.89
N THR A 160 -12.48 -7.52 -24.27
CA THR A 160 -13.13 -6.21 -24.45
C THR A 160 -12.28 -5.08 -23.87
N GLU A 161 -11.76 -5.24 -22.67
CA GLU A 161 -10.88 -4.25 -22.02
C GLU A 161 -9.56 -4.06 -22.77
N LYS A 162 -8.98 -5.15 -23.35
CA LYS A 162 -7.79 -5.07 -24.20
C LYS A 162 -8.02 -4.30 -25.51
N ALA A 163 -9.25 -4.28 -26.01
CA ALA A 163 -9.62 -3.62 -27.26
C ALA A 163 -9.88 -2.09 -27.08
N HIS A 164 -9.93 -1.59 -25.86
CA HIS A 164 -10.20 -0.19 -25.56
C HIS A 164 -9.00 0.46 -24.86
N HIS A 165 -8.76 1.73 -25.18
CA HIS A 165 -7.87 2.58 -24.38
C HIS A 165 -8.62 3.03 -23.11
N TYR A 166 -7.87 3.08 -22.01
CA TYR A 166 -8.37 3.67 -20.74
C TYR A 166 -8.07 5.14 -20.66
#